data_c57a677cf2eb07becede115e2f609d13
#
_entry.id   c57a677cf2eb07becede115e2f609d13
#
_cell.length_a   1.000
_cell.length_b   1.000
_cell.length_c   1.000
_cell.angle_alpha   90.00
_cell.angle_beta   90.00
_cell.angle_gamma   90.00
#
_symmetry.space_group_name_H-M   'P 1'
#
loop_
_entity.id
_entity.type
_entity.pdbx_description
1 polymer ?
#
loop_
_entity_poly.entity_id
_entity_poly.type
_entity_poly.pdbx_seq_one_letter_code
_entity_poly.pdbx_strand_id
1 'polypeptide(L)'
;ITLNQNGGTQSSTYKVRSNTHYTLNIQTANAGTSNTTFVKHEDDANVKVPTTITTAKAGGGSVGWGNSNHAGLADDIYTVTVNNSAVSAFQRAGTYNDTYKIKVYY
;
A
#
# COMPACT_ATOMS: atom_id res chain seq x y z
N ILE A 1 6.42 -6.52 0.80
CA ILE A 1 6.63 -6.09 2.21
C ILE A 1 6.18 -7.22 3.13
N THR A 2 7.04 -7.55 4.07
CA THR A 2 6.72 -8.51 5.13
C THR A 2 6.47 -7.75 6.43
N LEU A 3 5.32 -7.97 7.05
CA LEU A 3 4.93 -7.28 8.28
C LEU A 3 5.42 -8.02 9.51
N ASN A 4 5.64 -7.27 10.60
CA ASN A 4 6.06 -7.81 11.88
C ASN A 4 4.84 -8.12 12.74
N GLN A 5 4.74 -9.34 13.26
CA GLN A 5 3.63 -9.77 14.12
C GLN A 5 3.52 -8.98 15.44
N ASN A 6 4.60 -8.33 15.86
CA ASN A 6 4.61 -7.49 17.07
C ASN A 6 4.13 -6.06 16.78
N GLY A 7 3.69 -5.79 15.58
CA GLY A 7 3.35 -4.46 15.11
C GLY A 7 4.58 -3.69 14.64
N GLY A 8 4.35 -2.62 13.91
CA GLY A 8 5.43 -1.77 13.43
C GLY A 8 5.19 -1.17 12.07
N THR A 9 6.23 -0.58 11.52
CA THR A 9 6.20 0.13 10.24
C THR A 9 7.21 -0.48 9.29
N GLN A 10 6.78 -0.76 8.07
CA GLN A 10 7.62 -1.25 6.98
C GLN A 10 7.43 -0.35 5.76
N SER A 11 8.47 -0.20 4.97
CA SER A 11 8.44 0.64 3.76
C SER A 11 9.03 -0.09 2.57
N SER A 12 8.54 0.27 1.39
CA SER A 12 9.12 -0.15 0.11
C SER A 12 8.97 0.99 -0.88
N THR A 13 9.78 0.96 -1.93
CA THR A 13 9.75 2.00 -2.97
C THR A 13 9.50 1.39 -4.34
N TYR A 14 8.88 2.20 -5.23
CA TYR A 14 8.82 1.88 -6.65
C TYR A 14 9.01 3.15 -7.46
N LYS A 15 9.40 2.98 -8.72
CA LYS A 15 9.70 4.08 -9.62
C LYS A 15 8.75 4.04 -10.82
N VAL A 16 8.22 5.21 -11.18
CA VAL A 16 7.50 5.40 -12.43
C VAL A 16 8.34 6.31 -13.33
N ARG A 17 8.72 5.79 -14.50
CA ARG A 17 9.46 6.54 -15.50
C ARG A 17 8.52 6.85 -16.67
N SER A 18 8.37 8.13 -16.99
CA SER A 18 7.55 8.57 -18.10
C SER A 18 8.13 9.83 -18.75
N ASN A 19 8.05 9.93 -20.06
CA ASN A 19 8.42 11.13 -20.81
C ASN A 19 7.20 12.01 -21.15
N THR A 20 6.06 11.73 -20.54
CA THR A 20 4.82 12.49 -20.72
C THR A 20 4.02 12.50 -19.42
N HIS A 21 2.98 13.31 -19.37
CA HIS A 21 2.03 13.26 -18.26
C HIS A 21 1.43 11.85 -18.13
N TYR A 22 1.18 11.45 -16.89
CA TYR A 22 0.52 10.18 -16.62
C TYR A 22 -0.44 10.30 -15.45
N THR A 23 -1.36 9.35 -15.37
CA THR A 23 -2.24 9.17 -14.22
C THR A 23 -1.84 7.90 -13.50
N LEU A 24 -1.59 8.02 -12.20
CA LEU A 24 -1.29 6.88 -11.33
C LEU A 24 -2.56 6.50 -10.57
N ASN A 25 -2.94 5.23 -10.63
CA ASN A 25 -4.05 4.69 -9.85
C ASN A 25 -3.51 3.72 -8.80
N ILE A 26 -3.84 3.97 -7.54
CA ILE A 26 -3.38 3.19 -6.40
C ILE A 26 -4.58 2.64 -5.63
N GLN A 27 -4.60 1.34 -5.40
CA GLN A 27 -5.65 0.67 -4.63
C GLN A 27 -5.06 -0.51 -3.85
N THR A 28 -5.78 -0.94 -2.80
CA THR A 28 -5.51 -2.22 -2.16
C THR A 28 -6.63 -3.21 -2.48
N ALA A 29 -6.32 -4.50 -2.51
CA ALA A 29 -7.30 -5.55 -2.77
C ALA A 29 -8.36 -5.64 -1.67
N ASN A 30 -7.99 -5.38 -0.41
CA ASN A 30 -8.88 -5.56 0.73
C ASN A 30 -9.72 -4.33 1.07
N ALA A 31 -9.26 -3.12 0.72
CA ALA A 31 -9.92 -1.87 1.12
C ALA A 31 -10.09 -0.84 0.00
N GLY A 32 -9.70 -1.15 -1.24
CA GLY A 32 -9.84 -0.25 -2.38
C GLY A 32 -9.01 1.03 -2.19
N THR A 33 -9.66 2.18 -2.06
CA THR A 33 -9.03 3.50 -1.98
C THR A 33 -8.95 4.06 -0.55
N SER A 34 -8.94 3.22 0.46
CA SER A 34 -8.82 3.65 1.86
C SER A 34 -7.40 3.47 2.40
N ASN A 35 -6.90 4.44 3.18
CA ASN A 35 -5.65 4.31 3.92
C ASN A 35 -5.73 3.22 4.99
N THR A 36 -6.90 3.07 5.60
CA THR A 36 -7.15 2.04 6.61
C THR A 36 -7.60 0.78 5.92
N THR A 37 -6.78 -0.24 5.99
CA THR A 37 -7.01 -1.53 5.38
C THR A 37 -6.75 -2.65 6.40
N PHE A 38 -6.60 -3.84 5.92
CA PHE A 38 -6.27 -4.99 6.74
C PHE A 38 -5.58 -6.05 5.90
N VAL A 39 -4.75 -6.86 6.54
CA VAL A 39 -4.30 -8.13 5.97
C VAL A 39 -5.24 -9.22 6.46
N LYS A 40 -5.69 -10.08 5.57
CA LYS A 40 -6.66 -11.13 5.91
C LYS A 40 -6.03 -12.50 5.82
N HIS A 41 -6.54 -13.41 6.67
CA HIS A 41 -6.11 -14.80 6.70
C HIS A 41 -6.41 -15.48 5.35
N GLU A 42 -5.51 -16.33 4.88
CA GLU A 42 -5.61 -17.01 3.59
C GLU A 42 -6.85 -17.90 3.45
N ASP A 43 -7.36 -18.47 4.57
CA ASP A 43 -8.49 -19.39 4.59
C ASP A 43 -9.76 -18.77 5.17
N ASP A 44 -9.69 -17.60 5.82
CA ASP A 44 -10.85 -16.96 6.47
C ASP A 44 -10.75 -15.45 6.39
N ALA A 45 -11.57 -14.87 5.50
CA ALA A 45 -11.60 -13.42 5.27
C ALA A 45 -12.10 -12.61 6.47
N ASN A 46 -12.72 -13.24 7.48
CA ASN A 46 -13.15 -12.57 8.70
C ASN A 46 -12.04 -12.47 9.74
N VAL A 47 -10.94 -13.19 9.54
CA VAL A 47 -9.77 -13.14 10.43
C VAL A 47 -8.76 -12.16 9.82
N LYS A 48 -8.60 -11.00 10.46
CA LYS A 48 -7.86 -9.85 9.90
C LYS A 48 -6.93 -9.23 10.94
N VAL A 49 -5.90 -8.54 10.43
CA VAL A 49 -5.05 -7.65 11.22
C VAL A 49 -5.15 -6.24 10.62
N PRO A 50 -5.56 -5.22 11.40
CA PRO A 50 -5.65 -3.84 10.91
C PRO A 50 -4.29 -3.32 10.46
N THR A 51 -4.28 -2.66 9.29
CA THR A 51 -3.09 -2.01 8.74
C THR A 51 -3.45 -0.63 8.22
N THR A 52 -2.46 0.27 8.22
CA THR A 52 -2.56 1.58 7.57
C THR A 52 -1.48 1.66 6.51
N ILE A 53 -1.88 2.02 5.29
CA ILE A 53 -0.96 2.14 4.15
C ILE A 53 -1.02 3.55 3.60
N THR A 54 0.14 4.17 3.43
CA THR A 54 0.27 5.50 2.84
C THR A 54 1.32 5.48 1.74
N THR A 55 1.16 6.38 0.77
CA THR A 55 2.10 6.57 -0.33
C THR A 55 2.59 8.00 -0.35
N ALA A 56 3.89 8.19 -0.53
CA ALA A 56 4.49 9.50 -0.71
C ALA A 56 5.37 9.51 -1.95
N LYS A 57 5.38 10.64 -2.67
CA LYS A 57 6.22 10.88 -3.83
C LYS A 57 7.44 11.69 -3.41
N ALA A 58 8.64 11.27 -3.78
CA ALA A 58 9.87 12.01 -3.49
C ALA A 58 9.78 13.42 -4.07
N GLY A 59 9.94 14.42 -3.20
CA GLY A 59 9.83 15.85 -3.57
C GLY A 59 8.41 16.36 -3.75
N GLY A 60 7.38 15.50 -3.67
CA GLY A 60 5.99 15.88 -3.91
C GLY A 60 5.03 15.67 -2.73
N GLY A 61 5.47 15.00 -1.66
CA GLY A 61 4.64 14.74 -0.49
C GLY A 61 3.67 13.58 -0.66
N SER A 62 2.60 13.59 0.12
CA SER A 62 1.62 12.50 0.15
C SER A 62 0.85 12.37 -1.17
N VAL A 63 0.62 11.13 -1.58
CA VAL A 63 -0.17 10.79 -2.77
C VAL A 63 -1.47 10.13 -2.32
N GLY A 64 -2.59 10.66 -2.79
CA GLY A 64 -3.91 10.12 -2.48
C GLY A 64 -4.19 8.78 -3.16
N TRP A 65 -5.13 8.06 -2.63
CA TRP A 65 -5.63 6.83 -3.22
C TRP A 65 -6.49 7.10 -4.46
N GLY A 66 -6.62 6.09 -5.32
CA GLY A 66 -7.32 6.23 -6.59
C GLY A 66 -6.44 6.91 -7.62
N ASN A 67 -7.04 7.75 -8.46
CA ASN A 67 -6.32 8.43 -9.54
C ASN A 67 -5.60 9.68 -9.03
N SER A 68 -4.35 9.84 -9.44
CA SER A 68 -3.59 11.07 -9.27
C SER A 68 -2.82 11.41 -10.54
N ASN A 69 -2.75 12.70 -10.88
CA ASN A 69 -2.10 13.16 -12.11
C ASN A 69 -0.69 13.65 -11.80
N HIS A 70 0.25 13.29 -12.66
CA HIS A 70 1.67 13.63 -12.52
C HIS A 70 2.22 14.13 -13.84
N ALA A 71 3.16 15.07 -13.76
CA ALA A 71 3.72 15.72 -14.95
C ALA A 71 4.58 14.79 -15.81
N GLY A 72 5.23 13.81 -15.19
CA GLY A 72 6.19 12.97 -15.89
C GLY A 72 7.49 13.73 -16.17
N LEU A 73 8.18 13.37 -17.24
CA LEU A 73 9.43 13.97 -17.69
C LEU A 73 10.63 13.72 -16.73
N ALA A 74 10.46 12.84 -15.76
CA ALA A 74 11.47 12.47 -14.78
C ALA A 74 11.15 11.09 -14.20
N ASP A 75 12.10 10.56 -13.45
CA ASP A 75 11.85 9.34 -12.67
C ASP A 75 11.18 9.74 -11.36
N ASP A 76 9.92 9.35 -11.20
CA ASP A 76 9.17 9.57 -9.98
C ASP A 76 9.31 8.38 -9.05
N ILE A 77 9.79 8.62 -7.84
CA ILE A 77 9.99 7.59 -6.83
C ILE A 77 8.89 7.70 -5.77
N TYR A 78 8.18 6.60 -5.57
CA TYR A 78 7.10 6.51 -4.60
C TYR A 78 7.50 5.60 -3.45
N THR A 79 7.23 6.03 -2.23
CA THR A 79 7.46 5.25 -1.02
C THR A 79 6.12 4.81 -0.45
N VAL A 80 5.95 3.51 -0.32
CA VAL A 80 4.78 2.89 0.34
C VAL A 80 5.17 2.56 1.76
N THR A 81 4.42 3.09 2.73
CA THR A 81 4.62 2.82 4.15
C THR A 81 3.43 2.08 4.70
N VAL A 82 3.69 0.94 5.32
CA VAL A 82 2.67 0.08 5.93
C VAL A 82 2.91 0.03 7.43
N ASN A 83 1.88 0.36 8.20
CA ASN A 83 1.88 0.26 9.65
C ASN A 83 0.81 -0.74 10.06
N ASN A 84 1.20 -1.78 10.79
CA ASN A 84 0.30 -2.81 11.26
C ASN A 84 0.26 -2.87 12.78
N SER A 85 -0.91 -3.25 13.32
CA SER A 85 -1.09 -3.54 14.74
C SER A 85 -0.39 -4.85 15.12
N ALA A 86 -0.01 -4.97 16.39
CA ALA A 86 0.44 -6.24 16.93
C ALA A 86 -0.71 -7.26 16.87
N VAL A 87 -0.37 -8.52 16.58
CA VAL A 87 -1.36 -9.60 16.59
C VAL A 87 -1.62 -10.05 18.02
N SER A 88 -2.87 -10.45 18.29
CA SER A 88 -3.24 -11.05 19.57
C SER A 88 -2.60 -12.44 19.73
N ALA A 89 -2.32 -12.84 20.97
CA ALA A 89 -1.89 -14.20 21.28
C ALA A 89 -2.92 -15.27 20.87
N PHE A 90 -4.18 -14.85 20.72
CA PHE A 90 -5.28 -15.71 20.27
C PHE A 90 -5.59 -15.58 18.77
N GLN A 91 -4.77 -14.82 18.04
CA GLN A 91 -4.92 -14.67 16.61
C GLN A 91 -4.69 -16.03 15.92
N ARG A 92 -5.57 -16.39 14.98
CA ARG A 92 -5.42 -17.63 14.24
C ARG A 92 -4.09 -17.67 13.49
N ALA A 93 -3.37 -18.78 13.62
CA ALA A 93 -2.12 -19.00 12.89
C ALA A 93 -2.39 -19.12 11.38
N GLY A 94 -1.44 -18.68 10.57
CA GLY A 94 -1.50 -18.76 9.11
C GLY A 94 -0.92 -17.53 8.45
N THR A 95 -1.09 -17.44 7.13
CA THR A 95 -0.60 -16.34 6.33
C THR A 95 -1.71 -15.30 6.14
N TYR A 96 -1.36 -14.03 6.32
CA TYR A 96 -2.27 -12.89 6.16
C TYR A 96 -1.76 -12.00 5.05
N ASN A 97 -2.63 -11.62 4.12
CA ASN A 97 -2.25 -10.89 2.91
C ASN A 97 -3.17 -9.73 2.58
N ASP A 98 -2.61 -8.74 1.93
CA ASP A 98 -3.27 -7.75 1.09
C ASP A 98 -2.40 -7.49 -0.13
N THR A 99 -2.97 -6.91 -1.17
CA THR A 99 -2.24 -6.57 -2.39
C THR A 99 -2.37 -5.08 -2.67
N TYR A 100 -1.23 -4.40 -2.78
CA TYR A 100 -1.14 -3.01 -3.23
C TYR A 100 -1.07 -3.01 -4.75
N LYS A 101 -2.07 -2.39 -5.39
CA LYS A 101 -2.22 -2.41 -6.85
C LYS A 101 -1.89 -1.07 -7.43
N ILE A 102 -1.09 -1.06 -8.49
CA ILE A 102 -0.66 0.14 -9.19
C ILE A 102 -1.04 -0.01 -10.66
N LYS A 103 -1.66 1.05 -11.22
CA LYS A 103 -1.86 1.17 -12.66
C LYS A 103 -1.38 2.53 -13.12
N VAL A 104 -0.74 2.58 -14.28
CA VAL A 104 -0.24 3.81 -14.90
C VAL A 104 -0.92 3.99 -16.24
N TYR A 105 -1.54 5.15 -16.44
CA TYR A 105 -2.22 5.53 -17.68
C TYR A 105 -1.49 6.72 -18.32
N TYR A 106 -1.21 6.61 -19.58
CA TYR A 106 -0.54 7.65 -20.37
C TYR A 106 -1.54 8.46 -21.22
#